data_61549a586b79186389116cfab1d7d24e
#
_entry.id   61549a586b79186389116cfab1d7d24e
#
_cell.length_a   1.000
_cell.length_b   1.000
_cell.length_c   1.000
_cell.angle_alpha   90.00
_cell.angle_beta   90.00
_cell.angle_gamma   90.00
#
_symmetry.space_group_name_H-M   'P 1'
#
loop_
_entity.id
_entity.type
_entity.pdbx_description
1 polymer ?
#
loop_
_entity_poly.entity_id
_entity_poly.type
_entity_poly.pdbx_seq_one_letter_code
_entity_poly.pdbx_strand_id
1 'polypeptide(L)'
;MQRAWQVPFYKRRWSAAGIEPDDIKGLDDLAKLPSFSKTDLMESVDAYPPFGDYHGRDDEFPHAVFHTTSGTTGTPQPLFFGPFDREVQNALLARGYLLQGMRRGDVVHSVYGYGMVNGGHYVREAVAHFTEAMYVPAGTGRDTPTVQQVEAMQRYGATAIVGFADYIK
;
A
#
# COMPACT_ATOMS: atom_id res chain seq x y z
N MET A 1 -4.22 -0.92 20.15
CA MET A 1 -5.63 -1.22 20.49
C MET A 1 -6.51 0.03 20.55
N GLN A 2 -6.22 1.04 21.37
CA GLN A 2 -7.07 2.23 21.55
C GLN A 2 -7.50 2.91 20.25
N ARG A 3 -6.57 3.13 19.30
CA ARG A 3 -6.91 3.74 18.00
C ARG A 3 -7.86 2.85 17.17
N ALA A 4 -7.61 1.55 17.11
CA ALA A 4 -8.49 0.64 16.39
C ALA A 4 -9.87 0.53 17.01
N TRP A 5 -9.98 0.65 18.36
CA TRP A 5 -11.25 0.68 19.06
C TRP A 5 -12.13 1.89 18.70
N GLN A 6 -11.53 2.99 18.25
CA GLN A 6 -12.26 4.18 17.79
C GLN A 6 -12.90 3.97 16.41
N VAL A 7 -12.44 2.97 15.65
CA VAL A 7 -12.98 2.66 14.33
C VAL A 7 -14.27 1.84 14.48
N PRO A 8 -15.41 2.32 13.97
CA PRO A 8 -16.72 1.71 14.21
C PRO A 8 -16.79 0.22 13.81
N PHE A 9 -16.17 -0.16 12.71
CA PHE A 9 -16.10 -1.56 12.24
C PHE A 9 -15.49 -2.49 13.29
N TYR A 10 -14.32 -2.15 13.83
CA TYR A 10 -13.65 -3.00 14.82
C TYR A 10 -14.39 -2.97 16.15
N LYS A 11 -14.85 -1.81 16.59
CA LYS A 11 -15.59 -1.65 17.84
C LYS A 11 -16.82 -2.56 17.87
N ARG A 12 -17.65 -2.56 16.81
CA ARG A 12 -18.84 -3.43 16.73
C ARG A 12 -18.48 -4.90 16.84
N ARG A 13 -17.46 -5.35 16.10
CA ARG A 13 -17.05 -6.77 16.06
C ARG A 13 -16.49 -7.24 17.39
N TRP A 14 -15.67 -6.44 18.02
CA TRP A 14 -15.05 -6.79 19.28
C TRP A 14 -16.04 -6.73 20.45
N SER A 15 -16.88 -5.70 20.51
CA SER A 15 -17.95 -5.64 21.52
C SER A 15 -18.94 -6.80 21.38
N ALA A 16 -19.28 -7.22 20.14
CA ALA A 16 -20.12 -8.39 19.91
C ALA A 16 -19.47 -9.70 20.40
N ALA A 17 -18.14 -9.76 20.43
CA ALA A 17 -17.38 -10.87 21.00
C ALA A 17 -17.11 -10.71 22.52
N GLY A 18 -17.65 -9.67 23.17
CA GLY A 18 -17.46 -9.41 24.59
C GLY A 18 -16.04 -8.93 24.94
N ILE A 19 -15.30 -8.36 23.99
CA ILE A 19 -13.93 -7.89 24.17
C ILE A 19 -13.94 -6.38 24.39
N GLU A 20 -13.20 -5.95 25.39
CA GLU A 20 -12.94 -4.55 25.69
C GLU A 20 -11.46 -4.21 25.43
N PRO A 21 -11.09 -2.92 25.24
CA PRO A 21 -9.71 -2.51 24.93
C PRO A 21 -8.69 -3.02 25.95
N ASP A 22 -9.06 -3.11 27.22
CA ASP A 22 -8.18 -3.49 28.31
C ASP A 22 -7.94 -5.02 28.41
N ASP A 23 -8.69 -5.82 27.64
CA ASP A 23 -8.47 -7.27 27.53
C ASP A 23 -7.23 -7.62 26.70
N ILE A 24 -6.73 -6.67 25.91
CA ILE A 24 -5.58 -6.86 25.02
C ILE A 24 -4.39 -6.07 25.58
N LYS A 25 -3.54 -6.76 26.32
CA LYS A 25 -2.36 -6.18 26.98
C LYS A 25 -1.04 -6.44 26.25
N GLY A 26 -1.00 -7.46 25.40
CA GLY A 26 0.19 -7.86 24.69
C GLY A 26 -0.11 -8.62 23.40
N LEU A 27 0.95 -9.05 22.72
CA LEU A 27 0.83 -9.78 21.44
C LEU A 27 0.13 -11.13 21.59
N ASP A 28 0.30 -11.80 22.73
CA ASP A 28 -0.31 -13.09 23.00
C ASP A 28 -1.85 -13.00 23.11
N ASP A 29 -2.36 -11.82 23.44
CA ASP A 29 -3.80 -11.57 23.52
C ASP A 29 -4.46 -11.35 22.15
N LEU A 30 -3.69 -11.16 21.08
CA LEU A 30 -4.24 -10.92 19.75
C LEU A 30 -5.11 -12.08 19.24
N ALA A 31 -4.84 -13.31 19.69
CA ALA A 31 -5.64 -14.48 19.37
C ALA A 31 -7.08 -14.41 19.91
N LYS A 32 -7.37 -13.53 20.88
CA LYS A 32 -8.72 -13.28 21.41
C LYS A 32 -9.58 -12.49 20.41
N LEU A 33 -8.94 -11.70 19.53
CA LEU A 33 -9.66 -10.84 18.59
C LEU A 33 -10.29 -11.68 17.47
N PRO A 34 -11.59 -11.52 17.17
CA PRO A 34 -12.22 -12.19 16.04
C PRO A 34 -11.58 -11.73 14.73
N SER A 35 -11.19 -12.68 13.90
CA SER A 35 -10.71 -12.41 12.55
C SER A 35 -11.84 -11.84 11.68
N PHE A 36 -11.45 -11.18 10.60
CA PHE A 36 -12.36 -10.71 9.55
C PHE A 36 -11.75 -10.98 8.18
N SER A 37 -12.62 -11.10 7.20
CA SER A 37 -12.27 -11.38 5.81
C SER A 37 -12.45 -10.14 4.93
N LYS A 38 -12.03 -10.24 3.68
CA LYS A 38 -12.35 -9.22 2.67
C LYS A 38 -13.87 -9.05 2.48
N THR A 39 -14.63 -10.13 2.60
CA THR A 39 -16.10 -10.09 2.50
C THR A 39 -16.69 -9.18 3.58
N ASP A 40 -16.24 -9.32 4.84
CA ASP A 40 -16.71 -8.46 5.94
C ASP A 40 -16.41 -6.97 5.67
N LEU A 41 -15.28 -6.67 5.03
CA LEU A 41 -14.92 -5.29 4.67
C LEU A 41 -15.81 -4.76 3.54
N MET A 42 -16.16 -5.60 2.56
CA MET A 42 -17.03 -5.19 1.47
C MET A 42 -18.49 -5.02 1.95
N GLU A 43 -18.96 -5.86 2.86
CA GLU A 43 -20.24 -5.66 3.56
C GLU A 43 -20.28 -4.33 4.32
N SER A 44 -19.15 -3.92 4.92
CA SER A 44 -19.01 -2.60 5.52
C SER A 44 -19.16 -1.48 4.48
N VAL A 45 -18.57 -1.64 3.28
CA VAL A 45 -18.71 -0.64 2.20
C VAL A 45 -20.17 -0.52 1.76
N ASP A 46 -20.88 -1.63 1.63
CA ASP A 46 -22.28 -1.64 1.25
C ASP A 46 -23.19 -1.03 2.32
N ALA A 47 -22.89 -1.27 3.60
CA ALA A 47 -23.65 -0.76 4.73
C ALA A 47 -23.36 0.74 5.03
N TYR A 48 -22.15 1.19 4.75
CA TYR A 48 -21.67 2.57 5.02
C TYR A 48 -21.00 3.17 3.79
N PRO A 49 -21.76 3.44 2.71
CA PRO A 49 -21.19 3.94 1.46
C PRO A 49 -20.63 5.38 1.62
N PRO A 50 -19.65 5.79 0.80
CA PRO A 50 -19.09 5.00 -0.31
C PRO A 50 -17.86 4.16 0.10
N PHE A 51 -17.34 4.26 1.31
CA PHE A 51 -16.03 3.74 1.68
C PHE A 51 -16.02 2.68 2.78
N GLY A 52 -17.17 2.40 3.39
CA GLY A 52 -17.23 1.59 4.60
C GLY A 52 -16.81 2.38 5.85
N ASP A 53 -16.79 1.70 7.00
CA ASP A 53 -16.44 2.29 8.28
C ASP A 53 -15.24 1.63 8.97
N TYR A 54 -14.41 0.92 8.19
CA TYR A 54 -13.24 0.17 8.69
C TYR A 54 -11.90 0.91 8.56
N HIS A 55 -11.87 2.04 7.84
CA HIS A 55 -10.62 2.71 7.46
C HIS A 55 -10.08 3.68 8.51
N GLY A 56 -10.79 3.96 9.58
CA GLY A 56 -10.34 4.89 10.63
C GLY A 56 -10.08 6.32 10.13
N ARG A 57 -10.64 6.68 8.98
CA ARG A 57 -10.56 8.04 8.45
C ARG A 57 -11.40 8.95 9.34
N ASP A 58 -10.80 10.07 9.72
CA ASP A 58 -11.49 11.15 10.39
C ASP A 58 -11.94 12.18 9.35
N ASP A 59 -13.18 12.61 9.40
CA ASP A 59 -13.71 13.63 8.49
C ASP A 59 -13.02 14.99 8.65
N GLU A 60 -12.40 15.23 9.81
CA GLU A 60 -11.57 16.40 10.07
C GLU A 60 -10.22 16.37 9.35
N PHE A 61 -9.77 15.19 8.88
CA PHE A 61 -8.50 15.02 8.16
C PHE A 61 -8.72 14.51 6.73
N PRO A 62 -9.18 15.38 5.81
CA PRO A 62 -9.45 14.99 4.43
C PRO A 62 -8.18 14.67 3.61
N HIS A 63 -6.98 14.92 4.15
CA HIS A 63 -5.70 14.73 3.44
C HIS A 63 -5.29 13.26 3.39
N ALA A 64 -5.99 12.48 2.58
CA ALA A 64 -5.63 11.09 2.33
C ALA A 64 -5.43 10.83 0.84
N VAL A 65 -4.51 9.95 0.50
CA VAL A 65 -4.43 9.38 -0.84
C VAL A 65 -5.31 8.14 -0.86
N PHE A 66 -6.21 8.09 -1.82
CA PHE A 66 -7.09 6.97 -2.06
C PHE A 66 -6.43 5.99 -3.05
N HIS A 67 -6.43 4.74 -2.69
CA HIS A 67 -6.05 3.63 -3.55
C HIS A 67 -7.07 2.50 -3.47
N THR A 68 -6.93 1.53 -4.36
CA THR A 68 -7.72 0.29 -4.31
C THR A 68 -6.80 -0.92 -4.34
N THR A 69 -7.32 -2.05 -3.89
CA THR A 69 -6.72 -3.36 -4.21
C THR A 69 -6.93 -3.68 -5.68
N SER A 70 -6.18 -4.67 -6.21
CA SER A 70 -6.28 -5.09 -7.63
C SER A 70 -7.67 -5.62 -8.05
N GLY A 71 -8.53 -5.97 -7.08
CA GLY A 71 -9.87 -6.46 -7.36
C GLY A 71 -9.96 -7.82 -8.05
N THR A 72 -8.90 -8.62 -8.04
CA THR A 72 -8.84 -9.95 -8.70
C THR A 72 -9.93 -10.92 -8.26
N THR A 73 -10.52 -10.71 -7.09
CA THR A 73 -11.60 -11.54 -6.49
C THR A 73 -12.96 -10.85 -6.50
N GLY A 74 -13.15 -9.78 -7.26
CA GLY A 74 -14.41 -9.01 -7.32
C GLY A 74 -14.17 -7.51 -7.15
N THR A 75 -15.05 -6.83 -6.42
CA THR A 75 -14.97 -5.37 -6.20
C THR A 75 -13.65 -4.97 -5.52
N PRO A 76 -12.92 -3.97 -6.06
CA PRO A 76 -11.72 -3.43 -5.42
C PRO A 76 -12.02 -2.83 -4.04
N GLN A 77 -11.21 -3.16 -3.06
CA GLN A 77 -11.34 -2.63 -1.71
C GLN A 77 -10.75 -1.22 -1.63
N PRO A 78 -11.48 -0.24 -1.06
CA PRO A 78 -10.96 1.09 -0.75
C PRO A 78 -9.83 1.04 0.28
N LEU A 79 -8.77 1.80 0.02
CA LEU A 79 -7.62 1.98 0.91
C LEU A 79 -7.31 3.46 1.04
N PHE A 80 -7.04 3.93 2.25
CA PHE A 80 -6.68 5.30 2.54
C PHE A 80 -5.33 5.37 3.24
N PHE A 81 -4.49 6.28 2.77
CA PHE A 81 -3.18 6.54 3.36
C PHE A 81 -3.08 8.02 3.71
N GLY A 82 -3.01 8.34 4.99
CA GLY A 82 -2.70 9.68 5.46
C GLY A 82 -1.22 10.03 5.18
N PRO A 83 -0.82 11.29 5.36
CA PRO A 83 0.56 11.73 5.15
C PRO A 83 1.56 10.91 5.97
N PHE A 84 1.27 10.67 7.24
CA PHE A 84 2.12 9.89 8.13
C PHE A 84 2.20 8.41 7.73
N ASP A 85 1.08 7.80 7.33
CA ASP A 85 1.05 6.41 6.86
C ASP A 85 1.93 6.25 5.62
N ARG A 86 1.87 7.21 4.69
CA ARG A 86 2.68 7.22 3.48
C ARG A 86 4.17 7.35 3.79
N GLU A 87 4.53 8.27 4.67
CA GLU A 87 5.92 8.47 5.07
C GLU A 87 6.51 7.20 5.69
N VAL A 88 5.80 6.60 6.65
CA VAL A 88 6.25 5.37 7.32
C VAL A 88 6.38 4.21 6.34
N GLN A 89 5.36 3.95 5.51
CA GLN A 89 5.43 2.83 4.56
C GLN A 89 6.54 3.03 3.52
N ASN A 90 6.73 4.27 3.02
CA ASN A 90 7.75 4.57 2.03
C ASN A 90 9.16 4.41 2.61
N ALA A 91 9.38 4.85 3.84
CA ALA A 91 10.65 4.65 4.55
C ALA A 91 10.96 3.16 4.79
N LEU A 92 9.93 2.37 5.15
CA LEU A 92 10.08 0.92 5.34
C LEU A 92 10.44 0.19 4.03
N LEU A 93 9.80 0.55 2.91
CA LEU A 93 10.14 -0.04 1.61
C LEU A 93 11.54 0.35 1.16
N ALA A 94 11.90 1.63 1.29
CA ALA A 94 13.23 2.11 0.97
C ALA A 94 14.31 1.38 1.78
N ARG A 95 14.08 1.17 3.08
CA ARG A 95 14.96 0.35 3.92
C ARG A 95 15.12 -1.06 3.35
N GLY A 96 14.04 -1.67 2.86
CA GLY A 96 14.08 -2.97 2.20
C GLY A 96 14.99 -2.97 0.97
N TYR A 97 14.90 -1.95 0.12
CA TYR A 97 15.76 -1.80 -1.07
C TYR A 97 17.23 -1.57 -0.70
N LEU A 98 17.51 -0.73 0.30
CA LEU A 98 18.88 -0.51 0.77
C LEU A 98 19.52 -1.79 1.34
N LEU A 99 18.74 -2.60 2.07
CA LEU A 99 19.19 -3.91 2.56
C LEU A 99 19.45 -4.91 1.42
N GLN A 100 18.74 -4.78 0.30
CA GLN A 100 18.94 -5.59 -0.90
C GLN A 100 20.09 -5.10 -1.78
N GLY A 101 20.77 -4.02 -1.38
CA GLY A 101 21.99 -3.53 -2.05
C GLY A 101 21.80 -2.28 -2.92
N MET A 102 20.62 -1.67 -2.92
CA MET A 102 20.42 -0.37 -3.59
C MET A 102 21.31 0.70 -2.95
N ARG A 103 21.95 1.53 -3.77
CA ARG A 103 22.92 2.54 -3.32
C ARG A 103 22.82 3.82 -4.12
N ARG A 104 23.54 4.81 -3.62
CA ARG A 104 23.71 6.08 -4.29
C ARG A 104 24.19 5.90 -5.73
N GLY A 105 23.51 6.58 -6.65
CA GLY A 105 23.82 6.56 -8.07
C GLY A 105 23.19 5.41 -8.86
N ASP A 106 22.46 4.50 -8.21
CA ASP A 106 21.67 3.51 -8.92
C ASP A 106 20.60 4.17 -9.78
N VAL A 107 20.30 3.55 -10.91
CA VAL A 107 19.21 3.95 -11.83
C VAL A 107 18.15 2.85 -11.80
N VAL A 108 17.04 3.16 -11.16
CA VAL A 108 15.94 2.22 -10.93
C VAL A 108 14.88 2.41 -12.01
N HIS A 109 14.79 1.47 -12.95
CA HIS A 109 13.76 1.44 -14.00
C HIS A 109 12.51 0.74 -13.46
N SER A 110 11.40 1.48 -13.36
CA SER A 110 10.15 0.93 -12.84
C SER A 110 9.16 0.61 -13.96
N VAL A 111 8.71 -0.64 -13.96
CA VAL A 111 7.67 -1.14 -14.87
C VAL A 111 6.31 -1.30 -14.17
N TYR A 112 6.10 -0.66 -13.02
CA TYR A 112 4.80 -0.57 -12.37
C TYR A 112 3.89 0.43 -13.07
N GLY A 113 2.60 0.09 -13.20
CA GLY A 113 1.56 1.04 -13.58
C GLY A 113 1.20 2.01 -12.44
N TYR A 114 0.69 3.18 -12.81
CA TYR A 114 0.32 4.27 -11.89
C TYR A 114 -1.20 4.52 -11.82
N GLY A 115 -1.99 3.45 -11.87
CA GLY A 115 -3.43 3.53 -11.70
C GLY A 115 -3.85 3.65 -10.22
N MET A 116 -5.05 3.17 -9.91
CA MET A 116 -5.61 3.25 -8.55
C MET A 116 -4.94 2.31 -7.55
N VAL A 117 -4.20 1.29 -8.00
CA VAL A 117 -3.46 0.37 -7.12
C VAL A 117 -2.18 1.05 -6.62
N ASN A 118 -1.92 0.97 -5.32
CA ASN A 118 -0.83 1.70 -4.67
C ASN A 118 0.59 1.30 -5.12
N GLY A 119 0.79 0.10 -5.66
CA GLY A 119 2.12 -0.48 -5.89
C GLY A 119 3.13 0.43 -6.58
N GLY A 120 2.80 1.00 -7.75
CA GLY A 120 3.69 1.90 -8.49
C GLY A 120 3.97 3.21 -7.75
N HIS A 121 2.94 3.79 -7.13
CA HIS A 121 3.07 5.02 -6.34
C HIS A 121 3.96 4.82 -5.13
N TYR A 122 3.76 3.71 -4.41
CA TYR A 122 4.52 3.34 -3.23
C TYR A 122 6.01 3.17 -3.54
N VAL A 123 6.33 2.41 -4.60
CA VAL A 123 7.71 2.19 -5.05
C VAL A 123 8.37 3.51 -5.48
N ARG A 124 7.65 4.33 -6.25
CA ARG A 124 8.15 5.64 -6.69
C ARG A 124 8.53 6.51 -5.50
N GLU A 125 7.62 6.68 -4.54
CA GLU A 125 7.85 7.55 -3.39
C GLU A 125 8.97 7.01 -2.50
N ALA A 126 9.03 5.70 -2.29
CA ALA A 126 10.09 5.08 -1.50
C ALA A 126 11.47 5.34 -2.11
N VAL A 127 11.64 5.11 -3.41
CA VAL A 127 12.93 5.32 -4.08
C VAL A 127 13.27 6.81 -4.15
N ALA A 128 12.34 7.65 -4.59
CA ALA A 128 12.62 9.06 -4.84
C ALA A 128 12.85 9.92 -3.57
N HIS A 129 12.22 9.55 -2.46
CA HIS A 129 12.29 10.34 -1.22
C HIS A 129 13.19 9.76 -0.13
N PHE A 130 13.45 8.46 -0.16
CA PHE A 130 14.15 7.77 0.94
C PHE A 130 15.39 7.01 0.49
N THR A 131 15.80 7.14 -0.80
CA THR A 131 17.07 6.60 -1.28
C THR A 131 17.84 7.67 -2.07
N GLU A 132 19.09 7.41 -2.38
CA GLU A 132 19.92 8.27 -3.24
C GLU A 132 20.00 7.74 -4.68
N ALA A 133 19.05 6.91 -5.10
CA ALA A 133 18.92 6.37 -6.43
C ALA A 133 18.07 7.27 -7.33
N MET A 134 18.33 7.24 -8.64
CA MET A 134 17.50 7.88 -9.64
C MET A 134 16.33 6.96 -10.00
N TYR A 135 15.11 7.49 -10.01
CA TYR A 135 13.92 6.72 -10.37
C TYR A 135 13.44 7.05 -11.78
N VAL A 136 13.29 6.02 -12.61
CA VAL A 136 12.77 6.12 -13.99
C VAL A 136 11.37 5.53 -14.06
N PRO A 137 10.31 6.35 -14.12
CA PRO A 137 8.91 5.89 -14.11
C PRO A 137 8.45 5.47 -15.52
N ALA A 138 8.91 4.32 -16.00
CA ALA A 138 8.56 3.85 -17.35
C ALA A 138 7.10 3.37 -17.45
N GLY A 139 6.52 2.90 -16.34
CA GLY A 139 5.18 2.33 -16.34
C GLY A 139 5.13 0.95 -16.99
N THR A 140 3.93 0.49 -17.30
CA THR A 140 3.72 -0.78 -17.97
C THR A 140 3.99 -0.67 -19.48
N GLY A 141 3.99 -1.79 -20.18
CA GLY A 141 4.09 -1.79 -21.66
C GLY A 141 2.96 -1.04 -22.39
N ARG A 142 1.90 -0.64 -21.66
CA ARG A 142 0.85 0.25 -22.17
C ARG A 142 1.24 1.73 -22.11
N ASP A 143 2.00 2.09 -21.08
CA ASP A 143 2.47 3.47 -20.87
C ASP A 143 3.69 3.75 -21.77
N THR A 144 4.67 2.84 -21.74
CA THR A 144 5.88 2.87 -22.58
C THR A 144 6.05 1.49 -23.21
N PRO A 145 6.03 1.36 -24.55
CA PRO A 145 6.22 0.09 -25.23
C PRO A 145 7.49 -0.63 -24.79
N THR A 146 7.44 -1.95 -24.65
CA THR A 146 8.55 -2.76 -24.11
C THR A 146 9.88 -2.53 -24.80
N VAL A 147 9.88 -2.38 -26.14
CA VAL A 147 11.10 -2.08 -26.91
C VAL A 147 11.72 -0.76 -26.47
N GLN A 148 10.89 0.29 -26.30
CA GLN A 148 11.36 1.60 -25.84
C GLN A 148 11.87 1.54 -24.39
N GLN A 149 11.29 0.69 -23.54
CA GLN A 149 11.78 0.48 -22.17
C GLN A 149 13.17 -0.14 -22.18
N VAL A 150 13.42 -1.14 -23.04
CA VAL A 150 14.75 -1.76 -23.17
C VAL A 150 15.77 -0.74 -23.67
N GLU A 151 15.43 0.05 -24.70
CA GLU A 151 16.27 1.14 -25.18
C GLU A 151 16.56 2.18 -24.11
N ALA A 152 15.56 2.56 -23.31
CA ALA A 152 15.70 3.50 -22.21
C ALA A 152 16.61 2.94 -21.10
N MET A 153 16.46 1.67 -20.73
CA MET A 153 17.33 1.02 -19.76
C MET A 153 18.80 1.05 -20.21
N GLN A 154 19.06 0.75 -21.46
CA GLN A 154 20.41 0.81 -22.03
C GLN A 154 20.94 2.26 -22.08
N ARG A 155 20.11 3.19 -22.57
CA ARG A 155 20.49 4.60 -22.76
C ARG A 155 20.80 5.31 -21.44
N TYR A 156 20.00 5.06 -20.42
CA TYR A 156 20.12 5.73 -19.11
C TYR A 156 20.91 4.91 -18.08
N GLY A 157 21.42 3.75 -18.47
CA GLY A 157 22.28 2.93 -17.61
C GLY A 157 21.53 2.37 -16.41
N ALA A 158 20.35 1.78 -16.62
CA ALA A 158 19.58 1.18 -15.54
C ALA A 158 20.41 0.09 -14.83
N THR A 159 20.51 0.19 -13.51
CA THR A 159 21.22 -0.77 -12.64
C THR A 159 20.26 -1.67 -11.87
N ALA A 160 19.01 -1.28 -11.78
CA ALA A 160 17.95 -2.05 -11.14
C ALA A 160 16.64 -1.92 -11.91
N ILE A 161 15.82 -2.97 -11.87
CA ILE A 161 14.46 -2.98 -12.39
C ILE A 161 13.50 -3.36 -11.28
N VAL A 162 12.37 -2.67 -11.18
CA VAL A 162 11.31 -2.96 -10.23
C VAL A 162 9.97 -3.11 -10.94
N GLY A 163 9.23 -4.16 -10.60
CA GLY A 163 7.95 -4.46 -11.22
C GLY A 163 7.40 -5.82 -10.83
N PHE A 164 6.34 -6.25 -11.50
CA PHE A 164 5.82 -7.60 -11.35
C PHE A 164 6.72 -8.60 -12.08
N ALA A 165 7.08 -9.68 -11.41
CA ALA A 165 8.00 -10.71 -11.95
C ALA A 165 7.53 -11.28 -13.29
N ASP A 166 6.23 -11.46 -13.48
CA ASP A 166 5.67 -11.98 -14.74
C ASP A 166 5.81 -11.03 -15.93
N TYR A 167 5.94 -9.72 -15.65
CA TYR A 167 6.19 -8.73 -16.70
C TYR A 167 7.68 -8.54 -17.01
N ILE A 168 8.55 -8.79 -16.02
CA ILE A 168 10.01 -8.62 -16.16
C ILE A 168 10.66 -9.80 -16.91
N LYS A 169 10.01 -10.97 -16.90
CA LYS A 169 10.48 -12.16 -17.68
C LYS A 169 10.48 -11.89 -19.17
#